data_68fc68de0d81254b0f9be114d35d3505
#
_entry.id   68fc68de0d81254b0f9be114d35d3505
#
_cell.length_a   1.000
_cell.length_b   1.000
_cell.length_c   1.000
_cell.angle_alpha   90.00
_cell.angle_beta   90.00
_cell.angle_gamma   90.00
#
_symmetry.space_group_name_H-M   'P 1'
#
loop_
_entity.id
_entity.type
_entity.pdbx_description
1 polymer ?
#
loop_
_entity_poly.entity_id
_entity_poly.type
_entity_poly.pdbx_seq_one_letter_code
_entity_poly.pdbx_strand_id
1 'polypeptide(L)'
;MKPGLVYVGFSADFLIEDADAWRGECWQMMKARPDCTFLFLTKRIERFAQCAPADWGSGYENVVVCCTIENQRNADRKLSVFRSLPIKHKCITAQPLIERVDLESYLDGVELVVVGGESDREARPLDYSWVLDIRAQCIRNQVNFEFRQCGCKYAFVDTFSFQAPAFYEKHGYREVFTLEDYPYTEKRHYYTKAL
;
A
#
# COMPACT_ATOMS: atom_id res chain seq x y z
N MET A 1 19.27 -16.93 0.47
CA MET A 1 18.64 -15.60 0.38
C MET A 1 18.92 -14.88 1.69
N LYS A 2 19.28 -13.60 1.67
CA LYS A 2 19.52 -12.82 2.91
C LYS A 2 18.17 -12.53 3.60
N PRO A 3 18.12 -12.39 4.94
CA PRO A 3 16.94 -11.91 5.65
C PRO A 3 16.44 -10.58 5.08
N GLY A 4 15.13 -10.38 5.01
CA GLY A 4 14.54 -9.14 4.52
C GLY A 4 13.13 -9.31 3.95
N LEU A 5 12.61 -8.25 3.34
CA LEU A 5 11.31 -8.25 2.69
C LEU A 5 11.39 -8.96 1.32
N VAL A 6 10.48 -9.91 1.13
CA VAL A 6 10.35 -10.70 -0.11
C VAL A 6 8.98 -10.44 -0.71
N TYR A 7 8.97 -9.94 -1.93
CA TYR A 7 7.74 -9.75 -2.70
C TYR A 7 7.38 -11.03 -3.45
N VAL A 8 6.15 -11.52 -3.24
CA VAL A 8 5.67 -12.78 -3.81
C VAL A 8 4.62 -12.51 -4.87
N GLY A 9 4.84 -13.00 -6.09
CA GLY A 9 3.87 -12.93 -7.17
C GLY A 9 3.54 -11.51 -7.64
N PHE A 10 4.49 -10.58 -7.62
CA PHE A 10 4.25 -9.18 -8.04
C PHE A 10 3.96 -8.99 -9.53
N SER A 11 4.34 -9.96 -10.36
CA SER A 11 3.99 -10.02 -11.78
C SER A 11 2.70 -10.82 -12.05
N ALA A 12 2.14 -11.47 -11.03
CA ALA A 12 0.92 -12.24 -11.09
C ALA A 12 0.23 -12.23 -9.71
N ASP A 13 -1.07 -12.53 -9.66
CA ASP A 13 -1.80 -12.62 -8.38
C ASP A 13 -1.50 -13.97 -7.70
N PHE A 14 -1.03 -13.95 -6.46
CA PHE A 14 -0.69 -15.16 -5.70
C PHE A 14 -1.88 -16.11 -5.49
N LEU A 15 -3.11 -15.58 -5.49
CA LEU A 15 -4.33 -16.36 -5.32
C LEU A 15 -5.01 -16.74 -6.65
N ILE A 16 -4.33 -16.60 -7.78
CA ILE A 16 -4.85 -17.02 -9.09
C ILE A 16 -5.03 -18.54 -9.15
N GLU A 17 -6.04 -19.00 -9.89
CA GLU A 17 -6.36 -20.42 -10.03
C GLU A 17 -5.21 -21.25 -10.60
N ASP A 18 -4.52 -20.71 -11.58
CA ASP A 18 -3.39 -21.38 -12.23
C ASP A 18 -2.23 -21.69 -11.26
N ALA A 19 -2.19 -20.99 -10.11
CA ALA A 19 -1.21 -21.22 -9.07
C ALA A 19 -1.58 -22.32 -8.07
N ASP A 20 -2.77 -22.87 -8.11
CA ASP A 20 -3.28 -23.79 -7.08
C ASP A 20 -2.39 -25.04 -6.93
N ALA A 21 -1.84 -25.55 -8.04
CA ALA A 21 -1.02 -26.76 -8.04
C ALA A 21 0.32 -26.63 -7.28
N TRP A 22 0.89 -25.42 -7.23
CA TRP A 22 2.23 -25.18 -6.64
C TRP A 22 2.21 -24.20 -5.45
N ARG A 23 1.07 -23.59 -5.13
CA ARG A 23 0.95 -22.66 -4.01
C ARG A 23 1.35 -23.28 -2.68
N GLY A 24 1.06 -24.58 -2.49
CA GLY A 24 1.45 -25.32 -1.30
C GLY A 24 2.95 -25.27 -1.02
N GLU A 25 3.78 -25.42 -2.05
CA GLU A 25 5.24 -25.30 -1.94
C GLU A 25 5.66 -23.89 -1.49
N CYS A 26 5.04 -22.86 -2.05
CA CYS A 26 5.30 -21.48 -1.64
C CYS A 26 5.01 -21.25 -0.16
N TRP A 27 3.88 -21.77 0.36
CA TRP A 27 3.56 -21.70 1.79
C TRP A 27 4.62 -22.39 2.66
N GLN A 28 5.10 -23.56 2.23
CA GLN A 28 6.18 -24.26 2.95
C GLN A 28 7.49 -23.45 2.94
N MET A 29 7.83 -22.82 1.81
CA MET A 29 9.00 -21.95 1.72
C MET A 29 8.89 -20.74 2.66
N MET A 30 7.73 -20.10 2.73
CA MET A 30 7.49 -18.97 3.65
C MET A 30 7.63 -19.42 5.12
N LYS A 31 7.06 -20.55 5.47
CA LYS A 31 7.15 -21.12 6.81
C LYS A 31 8.58 -21.49 7.20
N ALA A 32 9.36 -21.99 6.27
CA ALA A 32 10.76 -22.39 6.49
C ALA A 32 11.72 -21.19 6.67
N ARG A 33 11.27 -19.96 6.42
CA ARG A 33 12.10 -18.74 6.46
C ARG A 33 11.47 -17.66 7.37
N PRO A 34 11.40 -17.90 8.68
CA PRO A 34 10.86 -16.92 9.64
C PRO A 34 11.72 -15.65 9.76
N ASP A 35 12.95 -15.68 9.25
CA ASP A 35 13.88 -14.56 9.15
C ASP A 35 13.56 -13.59 7.97
N CYS A 36 12.62 -13.95 7.10
CA CYS A 36 12.15 -13.13 6.00
C CYS A 36 10.69 -12.73 6.20
N THR A 37 10.31 -11.52 5.80
CA THR A 37 8.92 -11.11 5.69
C THR A 37 8.46 -11.28 4.26
N PHE A 38 7.39 -12.02 4.03
CA PHE A 38 6.82 -12.24 2.71
C PHE A 38 5.57 -11.38 2.52
N LEU A 39 5.52 -10.64 1.44
CA LEU A 39 4.40 -9.77 1.11
C LEU A 39 3.86 -10.13 -0.27
N PHE A 40 2.56 -10.37 -0.38
CA PHE A 40 1.88 -10.52 -1.65
C PHE A 40 0.66 -9.61 -1.77
N LEU A 41 0.38 -9.24 -3.03
CA LEU A 41 -0.80 -8.47 -3.41
C LEU A 41 -1.83 -9.40 -4.02
N THR A 42 -3.10 -9.17 -3.72
CA THR A 42 -4.17 -9.93 -4.40
C THR A 42 -5.39 -9.06 -4.70
N LYS A 43 -5.95 -9.29 -5.88
CA LYS A 43 -7.29 -8.80 -6.27
C LYS A 43 -8.38 -9.83 -6.01
N ARG A 44 -8.00 -11.03 -5.52
CA ARG A 44 -8.84 -12.22 -5.34
C ARG A 44 -8.95 -12.64 -3.90
N ILE A 45 -9.08 -11.68 -2.98
CA ILE A 45 -9.05 -11.96 -1.53
C ILE A 45 -10.16 -12.94 -1.10
N GLU A 46 -11.26 -13.03 -1.84
CA GLU A 46 -12.36 -13.95 -1.60
C GLU A 46 -11.93 -15.42 -1.69
N ARG A 47 -10.83 -15.72 -2.44
CA ARG A 47 -10.26 -17.06 -2.52
C ARG A 47 -9.32 -17.40 -1.37
N PHE A 48 -8.99 -16.45 -0.50
CA PHE A 48 -7.97 -16.64 0.52
C PHE A 48 -8.22 -17.87 1.39
N ALA A 49 -9.46 -18.05 1.87
CA ALA A 49 -9.81 -19.15 2.76
C ALA A 49 -9.55 -20.55 2.16
N GLN A 50 -9.75 -20.69 0.84
CA GLN A 50 -9.49 -21.95 0.13
C GLN A 50 -8.01 -22.12 -0.30
N CYS A 51 -7.26 -21.01 -0.34
CA CYS A 51 -5.85 -20.98 -0.75
C CYS A 51 -4.87 -21.03 0.43
N ALA A 52 -5.37 -20.75 1.63
CA ALA A 52 -4.54 -20.78 2.85
C ALA A 52 -4.15 -22.23 3.18
N PRO A 53 -2.93 -22.45 3.73
CA PRO A 53 -2.52 -23.79 4.14
C PRO A 53 -3.31 -24.28 5.37
N ALA A 54 -3.42 -25.59 5.55
CA ALA A 54 -4.20 -26.16 6.64
C ALA A 54 -3.74 -25.73 8.05
N ASP A 55 -2.47 -25.39 8.18
CA ASP A 55 -1.83 -24.91 9.42
C ASP A 55 -1.75 -23.39 9.52
N TRP A 56 -2.50 -22.64 8.72
CA TRP A 56 -2.52 -21.18 8.74
C TRP A 56 -2.90 -20.59 10.09
N GLY A 57 -3.87 -21.16 10.79
CA GLY A 57 -4.34 -20.69 12.09
C GLY A 57 -4.83 -19.24 12.06
N SER A 58 -4.26 -18.40 12.91
CA SER A 58 -4.53 -16.95 12.94
C SER A 58 -3.64 -16.13 12.01
N GLY A 59 -2.77 -16.77 11.24
CA GLY A 59 -1.83 -16.15 10.33
C GLY A 59 -0.37 -16.39 10.70
N TYR A 60 0.49 -16.50 9.69
CA TYR A 60 1.94 -16.58 9.90
C TYR A 60 2.50 -15.20 10.30
N GLU A 61 3.46 -15.19 11.25
CA GLU A 61 4.11 -13.97 11.75
C GLU A 61 4.89 -13.20 10.68
N ASN A 62 5.30 -13.88 9.64
CA ASN A 62 6.17 -13.35 8.60
C ASN A 62 5.48 -13.19 7.26
N VAL A 63 4.14 -13.19 7.22
CA VAL A 63 3.37 -13.02 5.98
C VAL A 63 2.44 -11.82 6.06
N VAL A 64 2.62 -10.89 5.15
CA VAL A 64 1.78 -9.71 4.96
C VAL A 64 0.88 -9.93 3.75
N VAL A 65 -0.41 -9.82 3.94
CA VAL A 65 -1.41 -9.93 2.86
C VAL A 65 -1.93 -8.55 2.51
N CYS A 66 -1.77 -8.16 1.23
CA CYS A 66 -2.26 -6.89 0.73
C CYS A 66 -3.49 -7.10 -0.15
N CYS A 67 -4.65 -6.64 0.30
CA CYS A 67 -5.86 -6.61 -0.51
C CYS A 67 -5.86 -5.42 -1.46
N THR A 68 -5.91 -5.67 -2.77
CA THR A 68 -5.93 -4.61 -3.78
C THR A 68 -7.35 -4.20 -4.13
N ILE A 69 -7.60 -2.90 -4.05
CA ILE A 69 -8.87 -2.26 -4.47
C ILE A 69 -8.56 -1.12 -5.43
N GLU A 70 -9.52 -0.75 -6.27
CA GLU A 70 -9.37 0.32 -7.26
C GLU A 70 -10.45 1.39 -7.12
N ASN A 71 -11.62 1.03 -6.59
CA ASN A 71 -12.83 1.85 -6.49
C ASN A 71 -13.67 1.43 -5.28
N GLN A 72 -14.72 2.19 -4.97
CA GLN A 72 -15.59 1.94 -3.82
C GLN A 72 -16.28 0.57 -3.91
N ARG A 73 -16.80 0.21 -5.07
CA ARG A 73 -17.47 -1.09 -5.27
C ARG A 73 -16.55 -2.27 -4.94
N ASN A 74 -15.28 -2.19 -5.35
CA ASN A 74 -14.29 -3.22 -5.05
C ASN A 74 -13.88 -3.18 -3.58
N ALA A 75 -13.79 -1.99 -2.97
CA ALA A 75 -13.56 -1.84 -1.54
C ALA A 75 -14.66 -2.54 -0.72
N ASP A 76 -15.90 -2.20 -0.97
CA ASP A 76 -17.05 -2.76 -0.24
C ASP A 76 -17.12 -4.29 -0.34
N ARG A 77 -16.90 -4.82 -1.54
CA ARG A 77 -16.95 -6.27 -1.77
C ARG A 77 -15.77 -7.00 -1.14
N LYS A 78 -14.55 -6.55 -1.39
CA LYS A 78 -13.32 -7.26 -1.01
C LYS A 78 -12.96 -7.03 0.45
N LEU A 79 -13.05 -5.79 0.93
CA LEU A 79 -12.63 -5.45 2.29
C LEU A 79 -13.62 -5.98 3.35
N SER A 80 -14.91 -6.12 3.00
CA SER A 80 -15.89 -6.81 3.86
C SER A 80 -15.47 -8.25 4.17
N VAL A 81 -14.94 -8.97 3.17
CA VAL A 81 -14.36 -10.31 3.36
C VAL A 81 -13.03 -10.23 4.08
N PHE A 82 -12.12 -9.35 3.63
CA PHE A 82 -10.75 -9.24 4.13
C PHE A 82 -10.67 -8.99 5.63
N ARG A 83 -11.54 -8.12 6.16
CA ARG A 83 -11.57 -7.82 7.61
C ARG A 83 -11.85 -9.05 8.47
N SER A 84 -12.69 -9.99 7.98
CA SER A 84 -13.09 -11.19 8.74
C SER A 84 -12.09 -12.36 8.62
N LEU A 85 -11.16 -12.30 7.66
CA LEU A 85 -10.17 -13.35 7.47
C LEU A 85 -9.14 -13.37 8.62
N PRO A 86 -8.71 -14.58 9.05
CA PRO A 86 -7.69 -14.73 10.10
C PRO A 86 -6.29 -14.42 9.55
N ILE A 87 -6.06 -13.17 9.18
CA ILE A 87 -4.79 -12.67 8.66
C ILE A 87 -4.18 -11.74 9.70
N LYS A 88 -2.95 -12.00 10.09
CA LYS A 88 -2.26 -11.28 11.14
C LYS A 88 -1.80 -9.90 10.68
N HIS A 89 -1.13 -9.84 9.53
CA HIS A 89 -0.61 -8.60 8.97
C HIS A 89 -1.41 -8.21 7.72
N LYS A 90 -2.29 -7.24 7.89
CA LYS A 90 -3.20 -6.76 6.85
C LYS A 90 -2.72 -5.45 6.25
N CYS A 91 -2.66 -5.39 4.92
CA CYS A 91 -2.39 -4.19 4.16
C CYS A 91 -3.51 -3.97 3.12
N ILE A 92 -3.86 -2.73 2.85
CA ILE A 92 -4.74 -2.36 1.74
C ILE A 92 -3.89 -1.63 0.70
N THR A 93 -4.05 -2.01 -0.57
CA THR A 93 -3.41 -1.33 -1.70
C THR A 93 -4.48 -0.76 -2.61
N ALA A 94 -4.61 0.56 -2.65
CA ALA A 94 -5.48 1.29 -3.57
C ALA A 94 -4.64 1.78 -4.77
N GLN A 95 -4.32 0.83 -5.68
CA GLN A 95 -3.44 1.08 -6.81
C GLN A 95 -3.83 0.18 -8.01
N PRO A 96 -4.31 0.78 -9.13
CA PRO A 96 -4.57 2.21 -9.26
C PRO A 96 -5.82 2.67 -8.48
N LEU A 97 -5.75 3.83 -7.85
CA LEU A 97 -6.94 4.52 -7.33
C LEU A 97 -7.61 5.28 -8.49
N ILE A 98 -8.86 4.93 -8.82
CA ILE A 98 -9.54 5.46 -10.01
C ILE A 98 -10.78 6.29 -9.70
N GLU A 99 -11.16 6.37 -8.42
CA GLU A 99 -12.20 7.25 -7.90
C GLU A 99 -11.98 7.50 -6.41
N ARG A 100 -12.78 8.40 -5.83
CA ARG A 100 -12.81 8.61 -4.38
C ARG A 100 -13.30 7.35 -3.66
N VAL A 101 -12.61 6.94 -2.59
CA VAL A 101 -12.93 5.76 -1.82
C VAL A 101 -12.99 6.08 -0.33
N ASP A 102 -14.06 5.63 0.32
CA ASP A 102 -14.22 5.63 1.76
C ASP A 102 -13.79 4.27 2.33
N LEU A 103 -12.74 4.28 3.14
CA LEU A 103 -12.17 3.10 3.80
C LEU A 103 -12.47 3.05 5.30
N GLU A 104 -13.10 4.07 5.86
CA GLU A 104 -13.24 4.29 7.31
C GLU A 104 -13.68 3.00 8.05
N SER A 105 -14.69 2.31 7.53
CA SER A 105 -15.24 1.10 8.16
C SER A 105 -14.39 -0.16 8.00
N TYR A 106 -13.31 -0.11 7.22
CA TYR A 106 -12.46 -1.25 6.86
C TYR A 106 -11.06 -1.18 7.46
N LEU A 107 -10.71 -0.10 8.16
CA LEU A 107 -9.34 0.15 8.64
C LEU A 107 -8.99 -0.57 9.95
N ASP A 108 -9.98 -1.11 10.64
CA ASP A 108 -9.73 -1.87 11.88
C ASP A 108 -8.88 -3.12 11.60
N GLY A 109 -7.76 -3.25 12.33
CA GLY A 109 -6.78 -4.32 12.14
C GLY A 109 -5.92 -4.23 10.88
N VAL A 110 -5.98 -3.11 10.16
CA VAL A 110 -5.09 -2.82 9.01
C VAL A 110 -3.85 -2.07 9.49
N GLU A 111 -2.66 -2.52 9.08
CA GLU A 111 -1.39 -1.92 9.47
C GLU A 111 -0.93 -0.81 8.52
N LEU A 112 -1.27 -0.94 7.22
CA LEU A 112 -0.79 -0.02 6.18
C LEU A 112 -1.81 0.10 5.05
N VAL A 113 -2.01 1.32 4.58
CA VAL A 113 -2.70 1.62 3.31
C VAL A 113 -1.71 2.24 2.34
N VAL A 114 -1.56 1.62 1.18
CA VAL A 114 -0.74 2.12 0.06
C VAL A 114 -1.64 2.64 -1.03
N VAL A 115 -1.43 3.87 -1.48
CA VAL A 115 -2.21 4.51 -2.54
C VAL A 115 -1.31 4.85 -3.72
N GLY A 116 -1.80 4.68 -4.94
CA GLY A 116 -1.09 5.09 -6.15
C GLY A 116 -2.00 5.21 -7.37
N GLY A 117 -1.51 5.88 -8.40
CA GLY A 117 -2.18 5.99 -9.69
C GLY A 117 -1.90 4.82 -10.63
N GLU A 118 -2.42 4.92 -11.84
CA GLU A 118 -2.10 4.01 -12.96
C GLU A 118 -0.63 4.17 -13.37
N SER A 119 -0.02 3.08 -13.85
CA SER A 119 1.42 3.02 -14.17
C SER A 119 1.72 2.83 -15.67
N ASP A 120 0.71 2.82 -16.53
CA ASP A 120 0.89 2.67 -17.98
C ASP A 120 1.10 4.01 -18.70
N ARG A 121 1.36 3.94 -20.02
CA ARG A 121 1.64 5.13 -20.85
C ARG A 121 0.44 6.04 -21.04
N GLU A 122 -0.77 5.51 -20.91
CA GLU A 122 -2.04 6.23 -21.07
C GLU A 122 -2.72 6.45 -19.72
N ALA A 123 -1.93 6.39 -18.63
CA ALA A 123 -2.43 6.55 -17.28
C ALA A 123 -3.26 7.83 -17.12
N ARG A 124 -4.44 7.67 -16.55
CA ARG A 124 -5.29 8.80 -16.17
C ARG A 124 -4.63 9.57 -15.03
N PRO A 125 -4.71 10.90 -15.03
CA PRO A 125 -4.27 11.69 -13.88
C PRO A 125 -5.00 11.24 -12.61
N LEU A 126 -4.24 10.94 -11.57
CA LEU A 126 -4.80 10.67 -10.25
C LEU A 126 -5.27 11.99 -9.62
N ASP A 127 -6.52 12.05 -9.17
CA ASP A 127 -7.00 13.17 -8.37
C ASP A 127 -6.37 13.12 -6.98
N TYR A 128 -5.51 14.09 -6.71
CA TYR A 128 -4.78 14.14 -5.43
C TYR A 128 -5.68 14.37 -4.22
N SER A 129 -6.87 14.94 -4.41
CA SER A 129 -7.84 15.08 -3.31
C SER A 129 -8.29 13.75 -2.74
N TRP A 130 -8.40 12.70 -3.56
CA TRP A 130 -8.73 11.34 -3.12
C TRP A 130 -7.61 10.72 -2.27
N VAL A 131 -6.35 11.03 -2.62
CA VAL A 131 -5.17 10.59 -1.86
C VAL A 131 -5.18 11.23 -0.47
N LEU A 132 -5.46 12.54 -0.39
CA LEU A 132 -5.55 13.28 0.86
C LEU A 132 -6.72 12.78 1.73
N ASP A 133 -7.85 12.46 1.12
CA ASP A 133 -9.00 11.88 1.82
C ASP A 133 -8.65 10.55 2.50
N ILE A 134 -8.04 9.62 1.76
CA ILE A 134 -7.61 8.33 2.32
C ILE A 134 -6.56 8.53 3.40
N ARG A 135 -5.60 9.44 3.19
CA ARG A 135 -4.60 9.77 4.22
C ARG A 135 -5.27 10.28 5.50
N ALA A 136 -6.28 11.14 5.38
CA ALA A 136 -7.01 11.65 6.55
C ALA A 136 -7.76 10.53 7.29
N GLN A 137 -8.35 9.57 6.57
CA GLN A 137 -8.98 8.38 7.14
C GLN A 137 -7.95 7.53 7.91
N CYS A 138 -6.79 7.28 7.32
CA CYS A 138 -5.70 6.53 7.97
C CYS A 138 -5.22 7.21 9.26
N ILE A 139 -5.05 8.55 9.25
CA ILE A 139 -4.65 9.31 10.44
C ILE A 139 -5.68 9.15 11.56
N ARG A 140 -6.98 9.29 11.27
CA ARG A 140 -8.05 9.13 12.28
C ARG A 140 -8.07 7.74 12.91
N ASN A 141 -7.73 6.71 12.14
CA ASN A 141 -7.73 5.31 12.56
C ASN A 141 -6.35 4.80 13.00
N GLN A 142 -5.32 5.65 13.07
CA GLN A 142 -3.95 5.30 13.46
C GLN A 142 -3.31 4.22 12.56
N VAL A 143 -3.67 4.19 11.29
CA VAL A 143 -3.14 3.29 10.27
C VAL A 143 -2.00 3.99 9.52
N ASN A 144 -0.92 3.27 9.24
CA ASN A 144 0.17 3.79 8.43
C ASN A 144 -0.30 4.06 7.00
N PHE A 145 0.21 5.12 6.41
CA PHE A 145 -0.15 5.53 5.05
C PHE A 145 1.11 5.71 4.20
N GLU A 146 1.08 5.17 2.99
CA GLU A 146 2.13 5.34 1.98
C GLU A 146 1.51 5.79 0.65
N PHE A 147 2.06 6.82 0.04
CA PHE A 147 1.71 7.24 -1.32
C PHE A 147 2.83 6.83 -2.28
N ARG A 148 2.50 5.94 -3.22
CA ARG A 148 3.41 5.50 -4.30
C ARG A 148 3.05 6.19 -5.59
N GLN A 149 3.98 6.96 -6.08
CA GLN A 149 3.86 7.66 -7.33
C GLN A 149 4.19 6.71 -8.50
N CYS A 150 3.14 6.06 -9.05
CA CYS A 150 3.25 5.32 -10.30
C CYS A 150 2.47 6.09 -11.38
N GLY A 151 3.09 6.35 -12.53
CA GLY A 151 2.43 7.03 -13.66
C GLY A 151 2.16 8.53 -13.50
N CYS A 152 2.64 9.16 -12.43
CA CYS A 152 2.52 10.61 -12.26
C CYS A 152 3.55 11.35 -13.11
N LYS A 153 3.13 12.43 -13.78
CA LYS A 153 4.05 13.33 -14.48
C LYS A 153 4.88 14.20 -13.54
N TYR A 154 4.54 14.22 -12.25
CA TYR A 154 5.19 15.03 -11.23
C TYR A 154 5.33 14.27 -9.92
N ALA A 155 6.48 14.42 -9.28
CA ALA A 155 6.70 14.06 -7.89
C ALA A 155 6.35 15.25 -7.01
N PHE A 156 5.64 15.02 -5.90
CA PHE A 156 5.35 16.00 -4.88
C PHE A 156 5.79 15.44 -3.52
N VAL A 157 6.62 16.20 -2.82
CA VAL A 157 7.13 15.85 -1.49
C VAL A 157 7.09 17.05 -0.58
N ASP A 158 7.04 16.82 0.72
CA ASP A 158 7.18 17.85 1.71
C ASP A 158 8.27 17.50 2.73
N THR A 159 8.91 18.52 3.29
CA THR A 159 9.93 18.36 4.32
C THR A 159 9.97 19.58 5.23
N PHE A 160 10.41 19.38 6.46
CA PHE A 160 10.65 20.51 7.37
C PHE A 160 12.04 21.11 7.18
N SER A 161 12.20 22.40 7.56
CA SER A 161 13.48 23.13 7.47
C SER A 161 14.65 22.38 8.11
N PHE A 162 14.39 21.67 9.20
CA PHE A 162 15.39 20.91 9.96
C PHE A 162 15.69 19.51 9.39
N GLN A 163 14.94 19.07 8.36
CA GLN A 163 15.13 17.74 7.77
C GLN A 163 16.05 17.78 6.54
N ALA A 164 15.49 17.94 5.35
CA ALA A 164 16.27 17.75 4.14
C ALA A 164 15.86 18.62 2.92
N PRO A 165 15.63 19.95 3.03
CA PRO A 165 15.31 20.79 1.88
C PRO A 165 16.37 20.66 0.77
N ALA A 166 17.65 20.82 1.11
CA ALA A 166 18.76 20.76 0.17
C ALA A 166 18.91 19.40 -0.54
N PHE A 167 18.47 18.30 0.09
CA PHE A 167 18.44 16.99 -0.54
C PHE A 167 17.51 17.00 -1.75
N TYR A 168 16.29 17.50 -1.60
CA TYR A 168 15.31 17.51 -2.67
C TYR A 168 15.72 18.42 -3.82
N GLU A 169 16.26 19.60 -3.53
CA GLU A 169 16.81 20.52 -4.54
C GLU A 169 17.92 19.87 -5.36
N LYS A 170 18.89 19.22 -4.68
CA LYS A 170 19.98 18.48 -5.32
C LYS A 170 19.48 17.35 -6.25
N HIS A 171 18.31 16.78 -5.96
CA HIS A 171 17.70 15.73 -6.77
C HIS A 171 16.72 16.24 -7.83
N GLY A 172 16.75 17.57 -8.11
CA GLY A 172 15.98 18.19 -9.18
C GLY A 172 14.52 18.49 -8.84
N TYR A 173 14.17 18.49 -7.55
CA TYR A 173 12.90 19.01 -7.09
C TYR A 173 12.95 20.53 -6.99
N ARG A 174 11.84 21.17 -7.29
CA ARG A 174 11.67 22.61 -7.17
C ARG A 174 10.67 22.93 -6.06
N GLU A 175 11.00 23.81 -5.15
CA GLU A 175 10.07 24.31 -4.15
C GLU A 175 8.90 25.05 -4.84
N VAL A 176 7.70 24.74 -4.42
CA VAL A 176 6.47 25.34 -4.97
C VAL A 176 5.66 26.09 -3.93
N PHE A 177 5.86 25.77 -2.66
CA PHE A 177 5.16 26.39 -1.56
C PHE A 177 5.90 26.16 -0.25
N THR A 178 5.82 27.13 0.68
CA THR A 178 6.32 27.00 2.05
C THR A 178 5.25 27.46 3.03
N LEU A 179 4.99 26.66 4.05
CA LEU A 179 4.22 27.07 5.21
C LEU A 179 5.20 27.66 6.23
N GLU A 180 5.00 28.92 6.59
CA GLU A 180 5.71 29.58 7.67
C GLU A 180 5.09 29.20 9.02
N ASP A 181 5.88 29.24 10.07
CA ASP A 181 5.45 28.96 11.44
C ASP A 181 4.68 27.64 11.62
N TYR A 182 5.14 26.57 10.97
CA TYR A 182 4.50 25.25 11.02
C TYR A 182 5.51 24.10 11.16
N PRO A 183 5.41 23.28 12.22
CA PRO A 183 4.68 23.56 13.48
C PRO A 183 5.44 24.63 14.30
N TYR A 184 4.76 25.54 14.88
CA TYR A 184 5.27 26.64 15.70
C TYR A 184 6.23 27.56 14.93
N THR A 185 7.54 27.51 15.18
CA THR A 185 8.55 28.39 14.59
C THR A 185 9.28 27.79 13.38
N GLU A 186 8.88 26.60 12.97
CA GLU A 186 9.53 25.90 11.86
C GLU A 186 8.82 26.21 10.53
N LYS A 187 9.46 25.79 9.44
CA LYS A 187 8.88 25.89 8.11
C LYS A 187 8.69 24.50 7.52
N ARG A 188 7.60 24.34 6.78
CA ARG A 188 7.34 23.14 5.99
C ARG A 188 7.37 23.48 4.52
N HIS A 189 8.34 22.91 3.83
CA HIS A 189 8.62 23.14 2.42
C HIS A 189 7.95 22.06 1.56
N TYR A 190 7.36 22.48 0.48
CA TYR A 190 6.68 21.62 -0.48
C TYR A 190 7.38 21.69 -1.82
N TYR A 191 7.77 20.55 -2.34
CA TYR A 191 8.55 20.41 -3.56
C TYR A 191 7.82 19.63 -4.63
N THR A 192 8.07 19.95 -5.89
CA THR A 192 7.62 19.18 -7.05
C THR A 192 8.78 18.90 -7.99
N LYS A 193 8.69 17.79 -8.72
CA LYS A 193 9.61 17.42 -9.78
C LYS A 193 8.83 16.81 -10.93
N ALA A 194 9.10 17.24 -12.18
CA ALA A 194 8.64 16.53 -13.37
C ALA A 194 9.42 15.21 -13.49
N LEU A 195 8.71 14.13 -13.80
CA LEU A 195 9.24 12.78 -13.93
C LEU A 195 9.40 12.38 -15.38
#